data_c5bcab4d371cc63b87e0b3602ba362a4
#
_entry.id   c5bcab4d371cc63b87e0b3602ba362a4
#
_cell.length_a   1.000
_cell.length_b   1.000
_cell.length_c   1.000
_cell.angle_alpha   90.00
_cell.angle_beta   90.00
_cell.angle_gamma   90.00
#
_symmetry.space_group_name_H-M   'P 1'
#
loop_
_entity.id
_entity.type
_entity.pdbx_description
1 polymer ?
#
loop_
_entity_poly.entity_id
_entity_poly.type
_entity_poly.pdbx_seq_one_letter_code
_entity_poly.pdbx_strand_id
1 'polypeptide(L)'
;MDKFINKVIQGDATEEMAKINKQLNGKFIVVTDPPFNVGYHYNDYNDNMGSDEYYQMLQEVFQYSKFVVIHYPEEIYKIAFQVGYFPEKVVSWVYNSNTAKQHRDIAFFGIKPDLKKYGQDYKNPTDKRIAKRIADGKRARLYDWWEINQVKNVSKDKTEHPCQMPLEVMKRIIAILPEDYIIVDPFAGSGTTAVACKELGRKFIMIEQDKKYIDIINKRLTYSVGSKENKN
;
A
#
# COMPACT_ATOMS: atom_id res chain seq x y z
N MET A 1 4.80 -7.82 -22.65
CA MET A 1 5.05 -7.44 -21.24
C MET A 1 4.78 -5.95 -20.94
N ASP A 2 5.11 -5.06 -21.87
CA ASP A 2 5.06 -3.61 -21.57
C ASP A 2 3.67 -2.94 -21.57
N LYS A 3 2.62 -3.65 -22.00
CA LYS A 3 1.30 -3.05 -22.19
C LYS A 3 0.65 -2.52 -20.89
N PHE A 4 0.92 -3.15 -19.76
CA PHE A 4 0.31 -2.82 -18.46
C PHE A 4 1.23 -2.08 -17.50
N ILE A 5 2.56 -2.11 -17.74
CA ILE A 5 3.54 -1.54 -16.80
C ILE A 5 3.40 -0.02 -16.72
N ASN A 6 3.38 0.50 -15.49
CA ASN A 6 3.19 1.91 -15.16
C ASN A 6 1.86 2.47 -15.70
N LYS A 7 0.83 1.65 -15.70
CA LYS A 7 -0.52 2.00 -16.15
C LYS A 7 -1.55 1.92 -15.02
N VAL A 8 -2.60 2.69 -15.20
CA VAL A 8 -3.86 2.59 -14.46
C VAL A 8 -4.87 1.95 -15.40
N ILE A 9 -5.46 0.85 -14.97
CA ILE A 9 -6.41 0.06 -15.74
C ILE A 9 -7.79 0.32 -15.13
N GLN A 10 -8.76 0.66 -15.98
CA GLN A 10 -10.15 0.70 -15.56
C GLN A 10 -10.76 -0.69 -15.64
N GLY A 11 -11.26 -1.21 -14.52
CA GLY A 11 -11.88 -2.52 -14.50
C GLY A 11 -12.15 -3.07 -13.11
N ASP A 12 -12.77 -4.23 -13.08
CA ASP A 12 -12.95 -5.01 -11.86
C ASP A 12 -11.65 -5.66 -11.41
N ALA A 13 -11.41 -5.68 -10.09
CA ALA A 13 -10.18 -6.18 -9.51
C ALA A 13 -9.94 -7.67 -9.83
N THR A 14 -10.97 -8.51 -9.70
CA THR A 14 -10.85 -9.97 -9.90
C THR A 14 -10.59 -10.32 -11.35
N GLU A 15 -11.30 -9.66 -12.28
CA GLU A 15 -11.13 -9.86 -13.71
C GLU A 15 -9.75 -9.42 -14.21
N GLU A 16 -9.32 -8.21 -13.80
CA GLU A 16 -8.05 -7.66 -14.27
C GLU A 16 -6.86 -8.38 -13.65
N MET A 17 -6.94 -8.83 -12.39
CA MET A 17 -5.90 -9.66 -11.77
C MET A 17 -5.68 -10.97 -12.51
N ALA A 18 -6.74 -11.64 -12.98
CA ALA A 18 -6.63 -12.84 -13.80
C ALA A 18 -5.88 -12.58 -15.13
N LYS A 19 -6.16 -11.43 -15.79
CA LYS A 19 -5.50 -11.02 -17.04
C LYS A 19 -4.02 -10.67 -16.79
N ILE A 20 -3.72 -9.96 -15.71
CA ILE A 20 -2.35 -9.59 -15.30
C ILE A 20 -1.53 -10.85 -15.01
N ASN A 21 -2.09 -11.81 -14.27
CA ASN A 21 -1.38 -13.04 -13.94
C ASN A 21 -1.02 -13.86 -15.18
N LYS A 22 -1.88 -13.94 -16.19
CA LYS A 22 -1.58 -14.62 -17.48
C LYS A 22 -0.36 -14.03 -18.17
N GLN A 23 -0.04 -12.75 -17.96
CA GLN A 23 1.10 -12.08 -18.60
C GLN A 23 2.36 -12.08 -17.73
N LEU A 24 2.21 -11.94 -16.43
CA LEU A 24 3.33 -11.76 -15.50
C LEU A 24 3.74 -13.07 -14.81
N ASN A 25 2.90 -14.10 -14.86
CA ASN A 25 3.15 -15.42 -14.28
C ASN A 25 3.68 -15.35 -12.83
N GLY A 26 2.96 -14.64 -11.97
CA GLY A 26 3.32 -14.45 -10.56
C GLY A 26 4.54 -13.55 -10.28
N LYS A 27 5.14 -12.90 -11.28
CA LYS A 27 6.28 -11.97 -11.10
C LYS A 27 5.85 -10.57 -10.65
N PHE A 28 4.92 -10.52 -9.72
CA PHE A 28 4.43 -9.30 -9.10
C PHE A 28 4.16 -9.51 -7.63
N ILE A 29 3.97 -8.44 -6.89
CA ILE A 29 3.50 -8.44 -5.50
C ILE A 29 2.29 -7.54 -5.44
N VAL A 30 1.19 -8.05 -4.89
CA VAL A 30 0.02 -7.22 -4.59
C VAL A 30 0.33 -6.39 -3.34
N VAL A 31 0.10 -5.09 -3.40
CA VAL A 31 0.19 -4.17 -2.26
C VAL A 31 -1.07 -3.33 -2.24
N THR A 32 -1.92 -3.52 -1.24
CA THR A 32 -3.23 -2.90 -1.27
C THR A 32 -3.83 -2.58 0.11
N ASP A 33 -4.66 -1.56 0.16
CA ASP A 33 -5.61 -1.19 1.21
C ASP A 33 -7.03 -1.42 0.63
N PRO A 34 -7.56 -2.66 0.68
CA PRO A 34 -8.84 -2.98 0.02
C PRO A 34 -10.00 -2.24 0.68
N PRO A 35 -11.17 -2.13 0.03
CA PRO A 35 -12.40 -1.69 0.69
C PRO A 35 -12.64 -2.52 1.96
N PHE A 36 -13.10 -1.88 3.06
CA PHE A 36 -13.15 -2.55 4.36
C PHE A 36 -14.48 -3.25 4.66
N ASN A 37 -15.42 -3.16 3.74
CA ASN A 37 -16.77 -3.72 3.85
C ASN A 37 -17.50 -3.26 5.13
N VAL A 38 -17.42 -1.96 5.40
CA VAL A 38 -18.01 -1.31 6.59
C VAL A 38 -19.16 -0.36 6.23
N GLY A 39 -19.69 -0.47 5.02
CA GLY A 39 -20.77 0.38 4.52
C GLY A 39 -20.32 1.81 4.19
N TYR A 40 -19.06 2.00 3.79
CA TYR A 40 -18.57 3.31 3.41
C TYR A 40 -19.13 3.72 2.03
N HIS A 41 -19.52 4.99 1.91
CA HIS A 41 -20.07 5.50 0.65
C HIS A 41 -18.94 5.85 -0.33
N TYR A 42 -18.62 4.92 -1.23
CA TYR A 42 -17.87 5.18 -2.46
C TYR A 42 -18.84 5.54 -3.59
N ASN A 43 -18.37 6.20 -4.66
CA ASN A 43 -19.26 6.64 -5.73
C ASN A 43 -19.97 5.45 -6.42
N ASP A 44 -19.21 4.50 -6.93
CA ASP A 44 -19.69 3.39 -7.76
C ASP A 44 -19.53 2.01 -7.09
N TYR A 45 -18.89 1.93 -5.92
CA TYR A 45 -18.66 0.68 -5.21
C TYR A 45 -19.58 0.57 -3.99
N ASN A 46 -20.28 -0.54 -3.90
CA ASN A 46 -21.10 -0.87 -2.74
C ASN A 46 -20.25 -1.58 -1.67
N ASP A 47 -19.78 -0.83 -0.66
CA ASP A 47 -18.96 -1.32 0.46
C ASP A 47 -19.82 -2.04 1.51
N ASN A 48 -20.76 -2.87 1.09
CA ASN A 48 -21.68 -3.63 1.94
C ASN A 48 -22.00 -5.00 1.33
N MET A 49 -20.95 -5.77 1.05
CA MET A 49 -21.08 -7.16 0.58
C MET A 49 -21.42 -8.11 1.74
N GLY A 50 -21.99 -9.26 1.45
CA GLY A 50 -22.03 -10.36 2.40
C GLY A 50 -20.61 -10.73 2.84
N SER A 51 -20.45 -11.12 4.12
CA SER A 51 -19.12 -11.42 4.67
C SER A 51 -18.37 -12.47 3.83
N ASP A 52 -19.03 -13.57 3.51
CA ASP A 52 -18.41 -14.67 2.74
C ASP A 52 -18.02 -14.24 1.32
N GLU A 53 -18.88 -13.47 0.65
CA GLU A 53 -18.62 -12.89 -0.67
C GLU A 53 -17.40 -11.96 -0.66
N TYR A 54 -17.27 -11.12 0.37
CA TYR A 54 -16.13 -10.22 0.52
C TYR A 54 -14.80 -10.98 0.66
N TYR A 55 -14.73 -11.99 1.54
CA TYR A 55 -13.48 -12.75 1.69
C TYR A 55 -13.19 -13.65 0.49
N GLN A 56 -14.21 -14.14 -0.21
CA GLN A 56 -14.04 -14.86 -1.47
C GLN A 56 -13.44 -13.92 -2.54
N MET A 57 -13.94 -12.71 -2.71
CA MET A 57 -13.38 -11.70 -3.61
C MET A 57 -11.91 -11.40 -3.28
N LEU A 58 -11.56 -11.21 -2.00
CA LEU A 58 -10.17 -11.02 -1.58
C LEU A 58 -9.29 -12.23 -1.90
N GLN A 59 -9.79 -13.46 -1.69
CA GLN A 59 -9.07 -14.67 -2.04
C GLN A 59 -8.82 -14.76 -3.55
N GLU A 60 -9.80 -14.43 -4.38
CA GLU A 60 -9.66 -14.42 -5.84
C GLU A 60 -8.59 -13.42 -6.30
N VAL A 61 -8.51 -12.27 -5.64
CA VAL A 61 -7.47 -11.27 -5.92
C VAL A 61 -6.08 -11.73 -5.48
N PHE A 62 -5.97 -12.38 -4.32
CA PHE A 62 -4.67 -12.70 -3.71
C PHE A 62 -4.07 -14.04 -4.17
N GLN A 63 -4.84 -14.93 -4.79
CA GLN A 63 -4.41 -16.28 -5.14
C GLN A 63 -3.24 -16.36 -6.14
N TYR A 64 -2.98 -15.29 -6.89
CA TYR A 64 -2.03 -15.33 -8.01
C TYR A 64 -0.58 -15.04 -7.62
N SER A 65 -0.33 -14.44 -6.47
CA SER A 65 1.01 -13.99 -6.10
C SER A 65 1.13 -13.74 -4.60
N LYS A 66 2.34 -13.38 -4.17
CA LYS A 66 2.60 -12.81 -2.85
C LYS A 66 1.83 -11.51 -2.70
N PHE A 67 1.38 -11.21 -1.47
CA PHE A 67 0.64 -9.97 -1.24
C PHE A 67 0.96 -9.32 0.10
N VAL A 68 0.75 -8.01 0.13
CA VAL A 68 0.76 -7.18 1.33
C VAL A 68 -0.61 -6.51 1.42
N VAL A 69 -1.30 -6.77 2.49
CA VAL A 69 -2.63 -6.20 2.75
C VAL A 69 -2.60 -5.34 4.01
N ILE A 70 -3.29 -4.20 3.93
CA ILE A 70 -3.46 -3.27 5.05
C ILE A 70 -4.90 -3.40 5.50
N HIS A 71 -5.12 -3.77 6.76
CA HIS A 71 -6.47 -3.90 7.30
C HIS A 71 -6.47 -3.77 8.84
N TYR A 72 -7.65 -3.80 9.45
CA TYR A 72 -7.75 -3.96 10.89
C TYR A 72 -7.25 -5.34 11.33
N PRO A 73 -6.66 -5.47 12.54
CA PRO A 73 -6.06 -6.73 13.00
C PRO A 73 -7.02 -7.93 12.94
N GLU A 74 -8.26 -7.73 13.35
CA GLU A 74 -9.29 -8.78 13.33
C GLU A 74 -9.58 -9.30 11.91
N GLU A 75 -9.44 -8.44 10.90
CA GLU A 75 -9.66 -8.81 9.51
C GLU A 75 -8.46 -9.56 8.92
N ILE A 76 -7.25 -9.26 9.37
CA ILE A 76 -6.05 -10.00 8.96
C ILE A 76 -6.16 -11.48 9.35
N TYR A 77 -6.74 -11.81 10.51
CA TYR A 77 -6.97 -13.20 10.91
C TYR A 77 -7.97 -13.91 10.00
N LYS A 78 -9.05 -13.23 9.60
CA LYS A 78 -10.05 -13.79 8.68
C LYS A 78 -9.47 -13.99 7.28
N ILE A 79 -8.69 -13.01 6.78
CA ILE A 79 -7.98 -13.13 5.51
C ILE A 79 -7.01 -14.32 5.55
N ALA A 80 -6.22 -14.48 6.63
CA ALA A 80 -5.30 -15.60 6.79
C ALA A 80 -6.04 -16.96 6.79
N PHE A 81 -7.20 -17.04 7.44
CA PHE A 81 -8.05 -18.21 7.42
C PHE A 81 -8.58 -18.51 6.00
N GLN A 82 -9.04 -17.49 5.29
CA GLN A 82 -9.59 -17.61 3.94
C GLN A 82 -8.55 -18.08 2.91
N VAL A 83 -7.33 -17.49 2.96
CA VAL A 83 -6.25 -17.88 2.02
C VAL A 83 -5.53 -19.18 2.43
N GLY A 84 -5.73 -19.66 3.67
CA GLY A 84 -5.22 -20.94 4.16
C GLY A 84 -3.78 -20.90 4.68
N TYR A 85 -3.17 -19.72 4.89
CA TYR A 85 -1.83 -19.59 5.50
C TYR A 85 -1.65 -18.25 6.21
N PHE A 86 -0.67 -18.20 7.12
CA PHE A 86 -0.38 -17.02 7.92
C PHE A 86 0.62 -16.08 7.25
N PRO A 87 0.61 -14.77 7.61
CA PRO A 87 1.61 -13.83 7.12
C PRO A 87 3.01 -14.13 7.66
N GLU A 88 4.04 -13.94 6.85
CA GLU A 88 5.46 -14.05 7.22
C GLU A 88 5.90 -12.95 8.21
N LYS A 89 5.24 -11.80 8.14
CA LYS A 89 5.46 -10.65 9.01
C LYS A 89 4.21 -9.79 9.08
N VAL A 90 3.99 -9.21 10.25
CA VAL A 90 3.01 -8.14 10.48
C VAL A 90 3.75 -6.92 11.03
N VAL A 91 3.37 -5.75 10.55
CA VAL A 91 3.81 -4.43 11.02
C VAL A 91 2.58 -3.64 11.39
N SER A 92 2.55 -3.07 12.60
CA SER A 92 1.42 -2.26 13.05
C SER A 92 1.63 -0.80 12.67
N TRP A 93 0.70 -0.25 11.90
CA TRP A 93 0.64 1.17 11.61
C TRP A 93 -0.33 1.85 12.58
N VAL A 94 0.20 2.68 13.47
CA VAL A 94 -0.55 3.40 14.51
C VAL A 94 -0.71 4.88 14.14
N TYR A 95 -1.85 5.44 14.52
CA TYR A 95 -2.18 6.84 14.23
C TYR A 95 -3.09 7.42 15.30
N ASN A 96 -3.04 8.74 15.49
CA ASN A 96 -3.92 9.45 16.42
C ASN A 96 -5.30 9.65 15.77
N SER A 97 -6.33 9.10 16.42
CA SER A 97 -7.73 9.17 16.00
C SER A 97 -8.63 9.25 17.22
N ASN A 98 -9.77 9.93 17.10
CA ASN A 98 -10.80 9.98 18.13
C ASN A 98 -11.74 8.77 18.09
N THR A 99 -11.41 7.74 17.31
CA THR A 99 -12.18 6.50 17.23
C THR A 99 -11.53 5.40 18.07
N ALA A 100 -12.26 4.32 18.34
CA ALA A 100 -11.73 3.16 19.04
C ALA A 100 -10.64 2.41 18.23
N LYS A 101 -10.62 2.59 16.91
CA LYS A 101 -9.63 1.96 16.01
C LYS A 101 -8.51 2.95 15.70
N GLN A 102 -7.37 2.77 16.34
CA GLN A 102 -6.20 3.66 16.26
C GLN A 102 -4.98 3.01 15.60
N HIS A 103 -5.16 1.83 15.02
CA HIS A 103 -4.11 1.18 14.21
C HIS A 103 -4.72 0.30 13.14
N ARG A 104 -3.90 -0.01 12.16
CA ARG A 104 -4.09 -1.05 11.15
C ARG A 104 -2.86 -1.91 11.09
N ASP A 105 -3.03 -3.15 10.73
CA ASP A 105 -1.91 -4.04 10.48
C ASP A 105 -1.59 -4.11 8.99
N ILE A 106 -0.30 -4.18 8.70
CA ILE A 106 0.28 -4.37 7.38
C ILE A 106 0.84 -5.78 7.37
N ALA A 107 0.12 -6.70 6.74
CA ALA A 107 0.45 -8.11 6.77
C ALA A 107 1.08 -8.57 5.46
N PHE A 108 2.22 -9.23 5.54
CA PHE A 108 3.04 -9.69 4.42
C PHE A 108 2.85 -11.20 4.24
N PHE A 109 2.16 -11.61 3.18
CA PHE A 109 1.86 -13.01 2.88
C PHE A 109 2.75 -13.54 1.77
N GLY A 110 3.39 -14.70 2.02
CA GLY A 110 4.29 -15.36 1.08
C GLY A 110 5.58 -14.57 0.80
N ILE A 111 5.84 -13.51 1.55
CA ILE A 111 7.03 -12.66 1.39
C ILE A 111 7.48 -12.08 2.73
N LYS A 112 8.78 -12.19 3.00
CA LYS A 112 9.40 -11.58 4.18
C LYS A 112 10.01 -10.23 3.82
N PRO A 113 9.55 -9.11 4.40
CA PRO A 113 10.09 -7.78 4.12
C PRO A 113 11.48 -7.59 4.72
N ASP A 114 12.34 -6.83 4.06
CA ASP A 114 13.64 -6.42 4.60
C ASP A 114 13.56 -5.02 5.23
N LEU A 115 13.30 -4.98 6.54
CA LEU A 115 13.18 -3.74 7.30
C LEU A 115 14.46 -2.88 7.35
N LYS A 116 15.59 -3.37 6.81
CA LYS A 116 16.84 -2.62 6.73
C LYS A 116 16.94 -1.74 5.48
N LYS A 117 16.16 -2.04 4.44
CA LYS A 117 16.21 -1.33 3.16
C LYS A 117 15.72 0.12 3.24
N TYR A 118 14.87 0.46 4.20
CA TYR A 118 14.37 1.82 4.40
C TYR A 118 14.77 2.32 5.79
N GLY A 119 15.64 3.33 5.85
CA GLY A 119 16.13 3.87 7.10
C GLY A 119 15.16 4.85 7.75
N GLN A 120 15.14 4.86 9.07
CA GLN A 120 14.47 5.87 9.90
C GLN A 120 15.43 6.49 10.91
N ASP A 121 15.02 7.56 11.55
CA ASP A 121 15.83 8.22 12.57
C ASP A 121 15.92 7.35 13.84
N TYR A 122 17.05 7.43 14.53
CA TYR A 122 17.21 6.75 15.81
C TYR A 122 16.36 7.43 16.89
N LYS A 123 15.71 6.64 17.74
CA LYS A 123 14.87 7.17 18.84
C LYS A 123 15.67 7.83 19.97
N ASN A 124 16.91 7.38 20.20
CA ASN A 124 17.78 7.91 21.26
C ASN A 124 19.05 8.53 20.66
N PRO A 125 18.96 9.70 20.01
CA PRO A 125 20.12 10.30 19.35
C PRO A 125 21.22 10.75 20.33
N THR A 126 20.90 10.89 21.63
CA THR A 126 21.84 11.29 22.69
C THR A 126 22.69 10.13 23.23
N ASP A 127 22.36 8.88 22.94
CA ASP A 127 23.24 7.74 23.26
C ASP A 127 24.55 7.88 22.48
N LYS A 128 25.70 7.81 23.15
CA LYS A 128 27.02 8.02 22.54
C LYS A 128 27.31 7.09 21.35
N ARG A 129 26.86 5.83 21.40
CA ARG A 129 27.04 4.86 20.30
C ARG A 129 26.15 5.22 19.10
N ILE A 130 24.93 5.69 19.39
CA ILE A 130 23.98 6.12 18.37
C ILE A 130 24.40 7.44 17.74
N ALA A 131 24.86 8.41 18.55
CA ALA A 131 25.40 9.67 18.05
C ALA A 131 26.56 9.44 17.06
N LYS A 132 27.46 8.50 17.34
CA LYS A 132 28.52 8.11 16.41
C LYS A 132 27.95 7.54 15.09
N ARG A 133 26.94 6.68 15.16
CA ARG A 133 26.29 6.14 13.95
C ARG A 133 25.61 7.20 13.12
N ILE A 134 24.97 8.19 13.78
CA ILE A 134 24.34 9.33 13.10
C ILE A 134 25.41 10.17 12.41
N ALA A 135 26.54 10.45 13.10
CA ALA A 135 27.66 11.17 12.51
C ALA A 135 28.27 10.44 11.29
N ASP A 136 28.29 9.10 11.32
CA ASP A 136 28.68 8.26 10.20
C ASP A 136 27.60 8.17 9.08
N GLY A 137 26.53 8.97 9.11
CA GLY A 137 25.44 8.96 8.14
C GLY A 137 24.53 7.72 8.18
N LYS A 138 24.62 6.90 9.23
CA LYS A 138 23.79 5.68 9.35
C LYS A 138 22.42 6.00 9.90
N ARG A 139 21.41 5.28 9.42
CA ARG A 139 20.04 5.33 9.92
C ARG A 139 19.64 4.03 10.62
N ALA A 140 18.64 4.09 11.50
CA ALA A 140 18.05 2.90 12.09
C ALA A 140 17.27 2.11 11.04
N ARG A 141 17.17 0.78 11.19
CA ARG A 141 16.19 -0.01 10.44
C ARG A 141 14.77 0.40 10.82
N LEU A 142 13.80 0.14 9.99
CA LEU A 142 12.39 0.26 10.38
C LEU A 142 12.08 -0.67 11.57
N TYR A 143 11.23 -0.18 12.45
CA TYR A 143 10.59 -1.01 13.47
C TYR A 143 9.42 -1.80 12.87
N ASP A 144 8.85 -2.70 13.62
CA ASP A 144 7.62 -3.40 13.23
C ASP A 144 6.34 -2.69 13.73
N TRP A 145 6.47 -1.45 14.05
CA TRP A 145 5.37 -0.52 14.29
C TRP A 145 5.75 0.87 13.78
N TRP A 146 4.78 1.55 13.15
CA TRP A 146 4.99 2.86 12.53
C TRP A 146 3.94 3.83 13.04
N GLU A 147 4.38 4.94 13.59
CA GLU A 147 3.51 6.05 13.97
C GLU A 147 3.48 7.07 12.84
N ILE A 148 2.39 7.05 12.08
CA ILE A 148 2.17 7.94 10.93
C ILE A 148 0.71 8.35 10.93
N ASN A 149 0.42 9.64 11.01
CA ASN A 149 -0.95 10.12 11.01
C ASN A 149 -1.66 9.86 9.67
N GLN A 150 -2.97 9.63 9.75
CA GLN A 150 -3.83 9.54 8.58
C GLN A 150 -3.88 10.88 7.83
N VAL A 151 -4.18 10.82 6.54
CA VAL A 151 -4.40 12.03 5.72
C VAL A 151 -5.73 12.64 6.13
N LYS A 152 -5.69 13.83 6.76
CA LYS A 152 -6.87 14.59 7.19
C LYS A 152 -7.37 15.49 6.05
N ASN A 153 -8.63 15.90 6.12
CA ASN A 153 -9.24 16.77 5.08
C ASN A 153 -8.53 18.11 4.89
N VAL A 154 -7.78 18.58 5.89
CA VAL A 154 -6.96 19.81 5.85
C VAL A 154 -5.53 19.58 5.34
N SER A 155 -5.15 18.35 5.00
CA SER A 155 -3.81 18.05 4.51
C SER A 155 -3.61 18.59 3.10
N LYS A 156 -2.43 19.18 2.82
CA LYS A 156 -2.10 19.73 1.49
C LYS A 156 -2.18 18.69 0.36
N ASP A 157 -1.88 17.43 0.68
CA ASP A 157 -1.86 16.32 -0.28
C ASP A 157 -3.20 15.58 -0.38
N LYS A 158 -4.25 16.07 0.32
CA LYS A 158 -5.56 15.45 0.30
C LYS A 158 -6.23 15.60 -1.06
N THR A 159 -6.65 14.48 -1.62
CA THR A 159 -7.49 14.42 -2.83
C THR A 159 -8.97 14.35 -2.46
N GLU A 160 -9.84 14.34 -3.46
CA GLU A 160 -11.28 14.12 -3.25
C GLU A 160 -11.62 12.68 -2.82
N HIS A 161 -10.67 11.74 -2.90
CA HIS A 161 -10.87 10.37 -2.43
C HIS A 161 -11.00 10.37 -0.89
N PRO A 162 -12.07 9.79 -0.32
CA PRO A 162 -12.36 9.91 1.12
C PRO A 162 -11.31 9.23 2.00
N CYS A 163 -10.84 8.05 1.62
CA CYS A 163 -9.95 7.19 2.40
C CYS A 163 -8.53 7.16 1.83
N GLN A 164 -7.92 8.33 1.60
CA GLN A 164 -6.57 8.39 1.05
C GLN A 164 -5.51 7.88 2.04
N MET A 165 -4.70 6.92 1.60
CA MET A 165 -3.57 6.41 2.36
C MET A 165 -2.43 7.44 2.48
N PRO A 166 -1.73 7.51 3.63
CA PRO A 166 -0.51 8.32 3.75
C PRO A 166 0.60 7.80 2.82
N LEU A 167 1.20 8.71 2.07
CA LEU A 167 2.27 8.38 1.11
C LEU A 167 3.47 7.69 1.79
N GLU A 168 3.84 8.14 2.98
CA GLU A 168 4.96 7.58 3.75
C GLU A 168 4.72 6.11 4.14
N VAL A 169 3.48 5.71 4.46
CA VAL A 169 3.15 4.31 4.74
C VAL A 169 3.42 3.45 3.50
N MET A 170 2.90 3.85 2.33
CA MET A 170 3.10 3.10 1.09
C MET A 170 4.56 3.09 0.66
N LYS A 171 5.31 4.18 0.83
CA LYS A 171 6.76 4.22 0.56
C LYS A 171 7.53 3.24 1.42
N ARG A 172 7.24 3.16 2.71
CA ARG A 172 7.88 2.18 3.60
C ARG A 172 7.59 0.76 3.18
N ILE A 173 6.33 0.43 2.88
CA ILE A 173 5.95 -0.91 2.40
C ILE A 173 6.74 -1.26 1.15
N ILE A 174 6.68 -0.41 0.12
CA ILE A 174 7.27 -0.72 -1.20
C ILE A 174 8.79 -0.79 -1.13
N ALA A 175 9.43 0.07 -0.34
CA ALA A 175 10.89 0.11 -0.22
C ALA A 175 11.50 -1.13 0.44
N ILE A 176 10.75 -1.81 1.31
CA ILE A 176 11.23 -3.03 2.00
C ILE A 176 10.92 -4.32 1.25
N LEU A 177 10.24 -4.23 0.10
CA LEU A 177 9.97 -5.36 -0.80
C LEU A 177 11.13 -5.56 -1.80
N PRO A 178 11.31 -6.79 -2.36
CA PRO A 178 12.28 -7.05 -3.42
C PRO A 178 12.03 -6.18 -4.66
N GLU A 179 13.10 -5.72 -5.30
CA GLU A 179 13.03 -4.72 -6.38
C GLU A 179 12.66 -5.31 -7.75
N ASP A 180 12.86 -6.60 -7.93
CA ASP A 180 12.62 -7.34 -9.16
C ASP A 180 11.13 -7.63 -9.44
N TYR A 181 10.26 -7.36 -8.47
CA TYR A 181 8.81 -7.54 -8.61
C TYR A 181 8.11 -6.25 -9.03
N ILE A 182 7.09 -6.39 -9.87
CA ILE A 182 6.14 -5.33 -10.20
C ILE A 182 5.15 -5.19 -9.03
N ILE A 183 4.83 -3.97 -8.64
CA ILE A 183 3.80 -3.72 -7.61
C ILE A 183 2.44 -3.62 -8.29
N VAL A 184 1.48 -4.40 -7.83
CA VAL A 184 0.09 -4.36 -8.33
C VAL A 184 -0.82 -3.94 -7.18
N ASP A 185 -1.62 -2.90 -7.41
CA ASP A 185 -2.68 -2.51 -6.48
C ASP A 185 -4.05 -2.66 -7.17
N PRO A 186 -4.82 -3.68 -6.79
CA PRO A 186 -6.12 -3.97 -7.39
C PRO A 186 -7.26 -3.06 -6.90
N PHE A 187 -7.01 -2.24 -5.88
CA PHE A 187 -7.96 -1.28 -5.31
C PHE A 187 -7.30 0.08 -5.15
N ALA A 188 -6.87 0.67 -6.28
CA ALA A 188 -5.93 1.79 -6.29
C ALA A 188 -6.46 3.09 -5.67
N GLY A 189 -7.77 3.31 -5.67
CA GLY A 189 -8.43 4.46 -5.06
C GLY A 189 -7.82 5.80 -5.50
N SER A 190 -7.19 6.52 -4.59
CA SER A 190 -6.49 7.78 -4.91
C SER A 190 -5.13 7.61 -5.57
N GLY A 191 -4.62 6.38 -5.75
CA GLY A 191 -3.34 6.08 -6.39
C GLY A 191 -2.10 6.35 -5.53
N THR A 192 -2.21 6.31 -4.22
CA THR A 192 -1.04 6.54 -3.34
C THR A 192 0.06 5.51 -3.58
N THR A 193 -0.30 4.25 -3.86
CA THR A 193 0.62 3.18 -4.26
C THR A 193 1.40 3.54 -5.52
N ALA A 194 0.71 4.08 -6.55
CA ALA A 194 1.35 4.49 -7.81
C ALA A 194 2.34 5.64 -7.60
N VAL A 195 1.97 6.64 -6.80
CA VAL A 195 2.86 7.77 -6.45
C VAL A 195 4.09 7.28 -5.70
N ALA A 196 3.90 6.40 -4.69
CA ALA A 196 5.00 5.80 -3.95
C ALA A 196 5.95 5.00 -4.86
N CYS A 197 5.40 4.17 -5.75
CA CYS A 197 6.18 3.44 -6.74
C CYS A 197 7.00 4.38 -7.63
N LYS A 198 6.38 5.44 -8.16
CA LYS A 198 7.05 6.41 -9.01
C LYS A 198 8.22 7.10 -8.31
N GLU A 199 8.02 7.57 -7.05
CA GLU A 199 9.08 8.20 -6.27
C GLU A 199 10.25 7.25 -5.94
N LEU A 200 9.96 5.95 -5.81
CA LEU A 200 10.94 4.91 -5.53
C LEU A 200 11.52 4.23 -6.80
N GLY A 201 11.13 4.68 -7.99
CA GLY A 201 11.58 4.09 -9.26
C GLY A 201 11.08 2.65 -9.48
N ARG A 202 9.97 2.26 -8.85
CA ARG A 202 9.39 0.90 -8.95
C ARG A 202 8.37 0.82 -10.09
N LYS A 203 8.35 -0.30 -10.78
CA LYS A 203 7.31 -0.62 -11.76
C LYS A 203 6.00 -0.94 -11.04
N PHE A 204 4.88 -0.49 -11.61
CA PHE A 204 3.57 -0.70 -11.02
C PHE A 204 2.47 -0.97 -12.05
N ILE A 205 1.35 -1.52 -11.57
CA ILE A 205 0.07 -1.64 -12.28
C ILE A 205 -1.01 -1.32 -11.25
N MET A 206 -1.90 -0.39 -11.59
CA MET A 206 -3.03 -0.01 -10.74
C MET A 206 -4.32 -0.43 -11.40
N ILE A 207 -5.26 -0.96 -10.63
CA ILE A 207 -6.62 -1.26 -11.09
C ILE A 207 -7.58 -0.38 -10.28
N GLU A 208 -8.49 0.28 -10.97
CA GLU A 208 -9.53 1.09 -10.36
C GLU A 208 -10.79 1.04 -11.23
N GLN A 209 -11.95 0.84 -10.65
CA GLN A 209 -13.20 0.80 -11.41
C GLN A 209 -13.81 2.17 -11.65
N ASP A 210 -13.66 3.10 -10.68
CA ASP A 210 -14.23 4.44 -10.75
C ASP A 210 -13.38 5.35 -11.63
N LYS A 211 -13.98 5.81 -12.74
CA LYS A 211 -13.33 6.74 -13.69
C LYS A 211 -12.84 8.03 -13.02
N LYS A 212 -13.57 8.56 -12.05
CA LYS A 212 -13.19 9.77 -11.32
C LYS A 212 -11.90 9.56 -10.54
N TYR A 213 -11.72 8.39 -9.89
CA TYR A 213 -10.50 8.07 -9.18
C TYR A 213 -9.32 7.83 -10.13
N ILE A 214 -9.56 7.23 -11.29
CA ILE A 214 -8.53 7.10 -12.34
C ILE A 214 -8.01 8.48 -12.77
N ASP A 215 -8.87 9.44 -12.94
CA ASP A 215 -8.47 10.81 -13.32
C ASP A 215 -7.65 11.49 -12.20
N ILE A 216 -8.00 11.24 -10.92
CA ILE A 216 -7.20 11.66 -9.77
C ILE A 216 -5.82 11.02 -9.79
N ILE A 217 -5.71 9.71 -10.03
CA ILE A 217 -4.43 8.99 -10.10
C ILE A 217 -3.54 9.61 -11.19
N ASN A 218 -4.08 9.76 -12.39
CA ASN A 218 -3.34 10.30 -13.53
C ASN A 218 -2.83 11.72 -13.25
N LYS A 219 -3.65 12.57 -12.64
CA LYS A 219 -3.27 13.92 -12.22
C LYS A 219 -2.13 13.87 -11.20
N ARG A 220 -2.21 13.05 -10.15
CA ARG A 220 -1.16 12.88 -9.15
C ARG A 220 0.16 12.39 -9.76
N LEU A 221 0.08 11.46 -10.68
CA LEU A 221 1.26 10.96 -11.39
C LEU A 221 1.93 12.03 -12.26
N THR A 222 1.18 12.98 -12.80
CA THR A 222 1.75 14.09 -13.57
C THR A 222 2.49 15.09 -12.67
N TYR A 223 1.92 15.47 -11.54
CA TYR A 223 2.52 16.46 -10.62
C TYR A 223 3.75 15.96 -9.86
N SER A 224 3.87 14.67 -9.59
CA SER A 224 5.05 14.10 -8.92
C SER A 224 6.35 14.16 -9.75
N VAL A 225 6.31 14.66 -10.99
CA VAL A 225 7.51 14.88 -11.84
C VAL A 225 8.13 16.27 -11.61
N GLY A 226 7.32 17.27 -11.23
CA GLY A 226 7.74 18.68 -11.17
C GLY A 226 8.48 19.09 -9.90
N SER A 227 8.49 18.28 -8.83
CA SER A 227 9.03 18.71 -7.54
C SER A 227 10.54 18.50 -7.36
N LYS A 228 11.26 17.96 -8.34
CA LYS A 228 12.71 17.80 -8.30
C LYS A 228 13.51 18.89 -9.03
N GLU A 229 12.87 19.76 -9.82
CA GLU A 229 13.59 20.76 -10.62
C GLU A 229 13.76 22.15 -9.97
N ASN A 230 13.17 22.41 -8.81
CA ASN A 230 13.27 23.71 -8.15
C ASN A 230 13.81 23.64 -6.72
N LYS A 231 15.02 23.11 -6.54
CA LYS A 231 15.88 23.38 -5.38
C LYS A 231 17.33 23.41 -5.86
N ASN A 232 17.68 24.48 -6.52
CA ASN A 232 19.04 25.03 -6.57
C ASN A 232 19.09 26.29 -5.73
#